data_882aed0baba38f2a5d1ecef12b0cc083
#
_entry.id   882aed0baba38f2a5d1ecef12b0cc083
#
_cell.length_a   1.000
_cell.length_b   1.000
_cell.length_c   1.000
_cell.angle_alpha   90.00
_cell.angle_beta   90.00
_cell.angle_gamma   90.00
#
_symmetry.space_group_name_H-M   'P 1'
#
loop_
_entity.id
_entity.type
_entity.pdbx_description
1 polymer ?
#
loop_
_entity_poly.entity_id
_entity_poly.type
_entity_poly.pdbx_seq_one_letter_code
_entity_poly.pdbx_strand_id
1 'polypeptide(L)'
;MGSVAFGELPTEAQTTDRLIRAGGPFPYPKDGMVFGNRERLLPVKPRGFYREYTVRTPGARDRGARRIVCGGREATRPEACFYTRDHYASFRLIAY
;
A
#
# COMPACT_ATOMS: atom_id res chain seq x y z
N MET A 1 12.89 -3.58 9.41
CA MET A 1 11.96 -2.62 8.78
C MET A 1 11.40 -1.68 9.85
N GLY A 2 11.39 -0.39 9.58
CA GLY A 2 10.78 0.57 10.49
C GLY A 2 9.26 0.58 10.38
N SER A 3 8.62 1.32 11.26
CA SER A 3 7.18 1.52 11.24
C SER A 3 6.83 3.01 11.18
N VAL A 4 5.61 3.28 10.82
CA VAL A 4 5.04 4.63 10.81
C VAL A 4 3.63 4.57 11.36
N ALA A 5 3.31 5.46 12.30
CA ALA A 5 1.94 5.52 12.82
C ALA A 5 0.98 5.98 11.72
N PHE A 6 -0.21 5.41 11.70
CA PHE A 6 -1.22 5.76 10.70
C PHE A 6 -1.45 7.28 10.64
N GLY A 7 -1.56 7.93 11.80
CA GLY A 7 -1.81 9.37 11.87
C GLY A 7 -0.64 10.22 11.38
N GLU A 8 0.55 9.65 11.24
CA GLU A 8 1.73 10.34 10.71
C GLU A 8 1.89 10.17 9.21
N LEU A 9 1.09 9.32 8.58
CA LEU A 9 1.12 9.17 7.14
C LEU A 9 0.63 10.44 6.45
N PRO A 10 1.10 10.72 5.22
CA PRO A 10 0.48 11.75 4.40
C PRO A 10 -1.03 11.54 4.32
N THR A 11 -1.79 12.62 4.25
CA THR A 11 -3.25 12.55 4.16
C THR A 11 -3.71 11.66 3.00
N GLU A 12 -3.00 11.73 1.86
CA GLU A 12 -3.32 10.90 0.69
C GLU A 12 -3.16 9.41 0.98
N ALA A 13 -2.19 9.04 1.81
CA ALA A 13 -2.01 7.66 2.22
C ALA A 13 -3.13 7.20 3.16
N GLN A 14 -3.55 8.06 4.06
CA GLN A 14 -4.69 7.76 4.93
C GLN A 14 -5.97 7.57 4.11
N THR A 15 -6.17 8.38 3.09
CA THR A 15 -7.31 8.25 2.18
C THR A 15 -7.27 6.90 1.46
N THR A 16 -6.12 6.52 0.92
CA THR A 16 -5.95 5.22 0.25
C THR A 16 -6.24 4.07 1.21
N ASP A 17 -5.75 4.14 2.43
CA ASP A 17 -6.01 3.11 3.44
C ASP A 17 -7.51 2.91 3.68
N ARG A 18 -8.26 4.01 3.79
CA ARG A 18 -9.71 3.95 3.96
C ARG A 18 -10.40 3.32 2.75
N LEU A 19 -9.94 3.64 1.53
CA LEU A 19 -10.49 3.04 0.32
C LEU A 19 -10.22 1.53 0.27
N ILE A 20 -9.04 1.09 0.69
CA ILE A 20 -8.73 -0.34 0.75
C ILE A 20 -9.74 -1.07 1.62
N ARG A 21 -10.02 -0.53 2.80
CA ARG A 21 -10.97 -1.14 3.75
C ARG A 21 -12.41 -1.04 3.30
N ALA A 22 -12.74 -0.05 2.48
CA ALA A 22 -14.07 0.11 1.90
C ALA A 22 -14.27 -0.72 0.62
N GLY A 23 -13.20 -1.26 0.04
CA GLY A 23 -13.29 -2.01 -1.20
C GLY A 23 -13.33 -1.15 -2.46
N GLY A 24 -12.89 0.09 -2.37
CA GLY A 24 -12.92 1.05 -3.47
C GLY A 24 -14.14 1.96 -3.41
N PRO A 25 -14.49 2.63 -4.53
CA PRO A 25 -13.80 2.54 -5.82
C PRO A 25 -12.41 3.16 -5.79
N PHE A 26 -11.51 2.58 -6.57
CA PHE A 26 -10.13 3.04 -6.64
C PHE A 26 -9.91 3.93 -7.85
N PRO A 27 -9.10 5.01 -7.74
CA PRO A 27 -8.91 5.96 -8.84
C PRO A 27 -8.00 5.46 -9.96
N TYR A 28 -7.20 4.40 -9.74
CA TYR A 28 -6.24 3.93 -10.73
C TYR A 28 -6.51 2.47 -11.09
N PRO A 29 -6.40 2.11 -12.39
CA PRO A 29 -6.66 0.72 -12.83
C PRO A 29 -5.76 -0.33 -12.16
N LYS A 30 -4.54 0.06 -11.76
CA LYS A 30 -3.62 -0.86 -11.10
C LYS A 30 -3.90 -1.08 -9.62
N ASP A 31 -4.78 -0.28 -9.03
CA ASP A 31 -5.08 -0.44 -7.60
C ASP A 31 -5.73 -1.80 -7.33
N GLY A 32 -5.19 -2.50 -6.35
CA GLY A 32 -5.63 -3.84 -5.99
C GLY A 32 -4.97 -4.97 -6.76
N MET A 33 -4.05 -4.68 -7.66
CA MET A 33 -3.31 -5.74 -8.36
C MET A 33 -2.33 -6.44 -7.42
N VAL A 34 -2.04 -7.70 -7.73
CA VAL A 34 -1.11 -8.50 -6.93
C VAL A 34 0.29 -7.88 -6.98
N PHE A 35 0.89 -7.72 -5.80
CA PHE A 35 2.27 -7.29 -5.66
C PHE A 35 3.15 -8.51 -5.41
N GLY A 36 4.17 -8.73 -6.25
CA GLY A 36 4.95 -9.96 -6.24
C GLY A 36 5.99 -10.09 -5.14
N ASN A 37 6.33 -9.00 -4.45
CA ASN A 37 7.38 -9.00 -3.41
C ASN A 37 8.69 -9.65 -3.89
N ARG A 38 9.09 -9.38 -5.12
CA ARG A 38 10.22 -10.06 -5.77
C ARG A 38 11.54 -9.85 -5.05
N GLU A 39 11.74 -8.66 -4.46
CA GLU A 39 12.96 -8.34 -3.74
C GLU A 39 12.90 -8.77 -2.28
N ARG A 40 11.78 -9.35 -1.86
CA ARG A 40 11.59 -9.89 -0.51
C ARG A 40 11.83 -8.88 0.61
N LEU A 41 11.50 -7.61 0.34
CA LEU A 41 11.59 -6.58 1.37
C LEU A 41 10.47 -6.72 2.40
N LEU A 42 9.33 -7.27 2.01
CA LEU A 42 8.23 -7.63 2.90
C LEU A 42 8.36 -9.09 3.33
N PRO A 43 7.73 -9.48 4.45
CA PRO A 43 7.73 -10.88 4.86
C PRO A 43 7.30 -11.79 3.71
N VAL A 44 8.00 -12.91 3.54
CA VAL A 44 7.72 -13.86 2.46
C VAL A 44 6.39 -14.56 2.74
N LYS A 45 5.48 -14.49 1.76
CA LYS A 45 4.14 -15.09 1.82
C LYS A 45 3.81 -15.73 0.49
N PRO A 46 2.80 -16.62 0.44
CA PRO A 46 2.39 -17.22 -0.82
C PRO A 46 1.99 -16.17 -1.86
N ARG A 47 2.16 -16.52 -3.13
CA ARG A 47 1.79 -15.66 -4.24
C ARG A 47 0.32 -15.24 -4.12
N GLY A 48 0.05 -13.96 -4.38
CA GLY A 48 -1.29 -13.41 -4.27
C GLY A 48 -1.63 -12.85 -2.91
N PHE A 49 -0.74 -13.04 -1.91
CA PHE A 49 -0.98 -12.52 -0.57
C PHE A 49 -0.99 -11.00 -0.52
N TYR A 50 -0.10 -10.34 -1.28
CA TYR A 50 0.03 -8.89 -1.28
C TYR A 50 -0.67 -8.25 -2.47
N ARG A 51 -1.25 -7.07 -2.25
CA ARG A 51 -1.84 -6.20 -3.28
C ARG A 51 -1.31 -4.80 -3.14
N GLU A 52 -1.12 -4.10 -4.27
CA GLU A 52 -0.62 -2.74 -4.29
C GLU A 52 -1.74 -1.74 -4.52
N TYR A 53 -1.55 -0.54 -3.97
CA TYR A 53 -2.49 0.57 -4.13
C TYR A 53 -1.72 1.87 -4.26
N THR A 54 -2.21 2.76 -5.12
CA THR A 54 -1.58 4.05 -5.34
C THR A 54 -1.90 5.02 -4.21
N VAL A 55 -0.87 5.68 -3.71
CA VAL A 55 -1.03 6.86 -2.86
C VAL A 55 -0.76 8.07 -3.73
N ARG A 56 -1.76 8.91 -3.89
CA ARG A 56 -1.67 10.08 -4.76
C ARG A 56 -0.57 11.02 -4.30
N THR A 57 0.24 11.51 -5.24
CA THR A 57 1.25 12.53 -4.99
C THR A 57 0.70 13.87 -5.50
N PRO A 58 0.42 14.85 -4.63
CA PRO A 58 -0.11 16.14 -5.07
C PRO A 58 0.81 16.79 -6.09
N GLY A 59 0.24 17.31 -7.17
CA GLY A 59 0.98 17.97 -8.23
C GLY A 59 1.68 17.06 -9.22
N ALA A 60 1.71 15.75 -8.99
CA ALA A 60 2.31 14.82 -9.94
C ALA A 60 1.41 14.64 -11.16
N ARG A 61 2.04 14.54 -12.34
CA ARG A 61 1.32 14.32 -13.60
C ARG A 61 0.98 12.85 -13.83
N ASP A 62 1.66 11.95 -13.13
CA ASP A 62 1.47 10.50 -13.21
C ASP A 62 1.11 9.96 -11.84
N ARG A 63 1.19 8.62 -11.68
CA ARG A 63 0.89 7.98 -10.40
C ARG A 63 1.86 8.37 -9.29
N GLY A 64 3.03 8.92 -9.63
CA GLY A 64 4.09 9.16 -8.65
C GLY A 64 4.68 7.85 -8.12
N ALA A 65 5.44 7.94 -7.03
CA ALA A 65 6.18 6.80 -6.49
C ALA A 65 5.60 6.24 -5.18
N ARG A 66 4.54 6.82 -4.66
CA ARG A 66 3.98 6.45 -3.36
C ARG A 66 2.96 5.33 -3.50
N ARG A 67 3.04 4.31 -2.63
CA ARG A 67 2.13 3.16 -2.66
C ARG A 67 1.82 2.71 -1.24
N ILE A 68 0.71 1.97 -1.09
CA ILE A 68 0.48 1.10 0.04
C ILE A 68 0.41 -0.32 -0.51
N VAL A 69 1.09 -1.24 0.17
CA VAL A 69 1.00 -2.66 -0.13
C VAL A 69 0.42 -3.33 1.10
N CYS A 70 -0.69 -4.00 0.94
CA CYS A 70 -1.36 -4.72 2.02
C CYS A 70 -1.37 -6.21 1.73
N GLY A 71 -1.27 -7.01 2.79
CA GLY A 71 -1.32 -8.45 2.70
C GLY A 71 -2.41 -9.03 3.57
N GLY A 72 -2.97 -10.16 3.15
CA GLY A 72 -4.00 -10.86 3.88
C GLY A 72 -4.87 -11.71 2.97
N ARG A 73 -5.76 -12.48 3.58
CA ARG A 73 -6.68 -13.35 2.83
C ARG A 73 -7.80 -12.55 2.17
N GLU A 74 -8.25 -11.48 2.82
CA GLU A 74 -9.32 -10.64 2.32
C GLU A 74 -8.79 -9.23 2.07
N ALA A 75 -8.97 -8.72 0.87
CA ALA A 75 -8.43 -7.41 0.48
C ALA A 75 -8.95 -6.26 1.34
N THR A 76 -10.21 -6.35 1.79
CA THR A 76 -10.83 -5.30 2.61
C THR A 76 -10.54 -5.44 4.10
N ARG A 77 -9.88 -6.52 4.50
CA ARG A 77 -9.52 -6.79 5.89
C ARG A 77 -8.06 -7.23 5.96
N PRO A 78 -7.12 -6.36 5.59
CA PRO A 78 -5.72 -6.73 5.53
C PRO A 78 -5.17 -7.06 6.91
N GLU A 79 -4.24 -8.03 6.94
CA GLU A 79 -3.52 -8.40 8.16
C GLU A 79 -2.39 -7.42 8.47
N ALA A 80 -1.77 -6.87 7.42
CA ALA A 80 -0.70 -5.90 7.56
C ALA A 80 -0.65 -5.03 6.31
N CYS A 81 -0.34 -3.76 6.50
CA CYS A 81 -0.16 -2.81 5.40
C CYS A 81 1.17 -2.09 5.57
N PHE A 82 1.82 -1.81 4.45
CA PHE A 82 3.14 -1.20 4.39
C PHE A 82 3.09 0.00 3.47
N TYR A 83 3.74 1.08 3.88
CA TYR A 83 3.83 2.30 3.09
C TYR A 83 5.19 2.39 2.42
N THR A 84 5.23 2.77 1.15
CA THR A 84 6.45 3.12 0.44
C THR A 84 6.30 4.49 -0.22
N ARG A 85 7.34 5.30 -0.12
CA ARG A 85 7.40 6.61 -0.77
C ARG A 85 8.34 6.62 -1.98
N ASP A 86 9.02 5.52 -2.24
CA ASP A 86 10.10 5.43 -3.21
C ASP A 86 9.95 4.26 -4.18
N HIS A 87 8.71 4.00 -4.59
CA HIS A 87 8.36 3.00 -5.59
C HIS A 87 8.92 1.62 -5.25
N TYR A 88 8.62 1.16 -4.02
CA TYR A 88 8.97 -0.16 -3.51
C TYR A 88 10.44 -0.36 -3.15
N ALA A 89 11.27 0.68 -3.16
CA ALA A 89 12.68 0.55 -2.78
C ALA A 89 12.84 0.36 -1.27
N SER A 90 11.92 0.89 -0.49
CA SER A 90 11.86 0.69 0.96
C SER A 90 10.41 0.73 1.43
N PHE A 91 10.16 0.14 2.60
CA PHE A 91 8.83 0.06 3.19
C PHE A 91 8.87 0.39 4.67
N ARG A 92 7.74 0.85 5.19
CA ARG A 92 7.48 0.97 6.61
C ARG A 92 6.18 0.28 6.95
N LEU A 93 6.17 -0.50 8.01
CA LEU A 93 4.93 -1.11 8.52
C LEU A 93 4.04 0.00 9.09
N ILE A 94 2.78 0.02 8.67
CA ILE A 94 1.81 0.99 9.20
C ILE A 94 1.30 0.49 10.55
N ALA A 95 1.47 1.31 11.57
CA ALA A 95 0.99 1.03 12.93
C ALA A 95 -0.32 1.77 13.16
N TYR A 96 -1.38 1.03 13.39
CA TYR A 96 -2.71 1.57 13.63
C TYR A 96 -3.01 1.86 15.08
#